data_c9031ffd6f0e2de2ecf5fbfb330f939b
#
_entry.id   c9031ffd6f0e2de2ecf5fbfb330f939b
#
_cell.length_a   1.000
_cell.length_b   1.000
_cell.length_c   1.000
_cell.angle_alpha   90.00
_cell.angle_beta   90.00
_cell.angle_gamma   90.00
#
_symmetry.space_group_name_H-M   'P 1'
#
loop_
_entity.id
_entity.type
_entity.pdbx_description
1 polymer ?
#
loop_
_entity_poly.entity_id
_entity_poly.type
_entity_poly.pdbx_seq_one_letter_code
_entity_poly.pdbx_strand_id
1 'polypeptide(L)'
;FLKDGKTVNYCNLPKLDGSAKLADDIPKAYTPGCGYSQIPMPILEECSEPLAEGTIDMRGLWKGISGRKGFLERIEQCGNRVVVTGHNLIHDFRLDGTLRNGARDVGPACDNFNSAIFFKDEVMTFRLFNLFDTVTRRLDGEDMIFTFIDGEETRAKRICKFPED
;
A
#
# COMPACT_ATOMS: atom_id res chain seq x y z
N PHE A 1 7.18 11.68 -10.93
CA PHE A 1 8.37 11.16 -10.25
C PHE A 1 9.57 11.17 -11.18
N LEU A 2 10.75 11.54 -10.66
CA LEU A 2 12.00 11.58 -11.41
C LEU A 2 12.91 10.45 -10.93
N LYS A 3 13.40 9.66 -11.88
CA LYS A 3 14.49 8.71 -11.67
C LYS A 3 15.58 9.05 -12.68
N ASP A 4 16.79 9.30 -12.21
CA ASP A 4 17.94 9.67 -13.06
C ASP A 4 17.63 10.86 -13.98
N GLY A 5 16.88 11.86 -13.47
CA GLY A 5 16.47 13.04 -14.24
C GLY A 5 15.36 12.79 -15.28
N LYS A 6 14.83 11.57 -15.37
CA LYS A 6 13.72 11.22 -16.27
C LYS A 6 12.43 11.04 -15.50
N THR A 7 11.32 11.49 -16.10
CA THR A 7 9.99 11.20 -15.56
C THR A 7 9.70 9.71 -15.71
N VAL A 8 9.37 9.05 -14.59
CA VAL A 8 8.95 7.66 -14.57
C VAL A 8 7.43 7.60 -14.50
N ASN A 9 6.82 6.94 -15.47
CA ASN A 9 5.39 6.66 -15.44
C ASN A 9 5.15 5.35 -14.69
N TYR A 10 4.75 5.44 -13.42
CA TYR A 10 4.47 4.27 -12.58
C TYR A 10 3.18 3.54 -12.92
N CYS A 11 2.41 4.05 -13.88
CA CYS A 11 1.25 3.36 -14.43
C CYS A 11 1.64 2.40 -15.57
N ASN A 12 2.81 2.56 -16.15
CA ASN A 12 3.27 1.80 -17.31
C ASN A 12 4.22 0.68 -16.87
N LEU A 13 3.71 -0.20 -16.01
CA LEU A 13 4.46 -1.32 -15.48
C LEU A 13 4.33 -2.54 -16.38
N PRO A 14 5.32 -3.46 -16.37
CA PRO A 14 5.21 -4.72 -17.09
C PRO A 14 3.95 -5.48 -16.65
N LYS A 15 3.24 -6.04 -17.61
CA LYS A 15 2.11 -6.94 -17.30
C LYS A 15 2.65 -8.19 -16.62
N LEU A 16 1.89 -8.68 -15.64
CA LEU A 16 2.16 -9.98 -15.04
C LEU A 16 1.94 -11.05 -16.11
N ASP A 17 2.94 -11.89 -16.34
CA ASP A 17 2.91 -12.90 -17.40
C ASP A 17 2.29 -14.24 -16.99
N GLY A 18 1.79 -14.32 -15.76
CA GLY A 18 1.22 -15.53 -15.20
C GLY A 18 2.28 -16.57 -14.74
N SER A 19 3.57 -16.30 -14.92
CA SER A 19 4.67 -17.12 -14.37
C SER A 19 4.86 -16.88 -12.87
N ALA A 20 3.82 -16.50 -12.21
CA ALA A 20 3.79 -15.86 -10.93
C ALA A 20 4.41 -16.67 -9.81
N LYS A 21 5.17 -15.97 -9.01
CA LYS A 21 5.52 -16.38 -7.66
C LYS A 21 4.31 -16.22 -6.75
N LEU A 22 4.17 -17.10 -5.78
CA LEU A 22 3.24 -16.89 -4.69
C LEU A 22 3.68 -15.67 -3.86
N ALA A 23 2.75 -15.03 -3.17
CA ALA A 23 3.06 -13.86 -2.34
C ALA A 23 4.18 -14.14 -1.32
N ASP A 24 4.27 -15.37 -0.82
CA ASP A 24 5.30 -15.78 0.14
C ASP A 24 6.69 -15.93 -0.47
N ASP A 25 6.79 -16.15 -1.78
CA ASP A 25 8.08 -16.30 -2.47
C ASP A 25 8.75 -14.96 -2.74
N ILE A 26 8.02 -13.86 -2.59
CA ILE A 26 8.53 -12.51 -2.85
C ILE A 26 9.20 -11.95 -1.60
N PRO A 27 10.44 -11.45 -1.70
CA PRO A 27 11.15 -10.87 -0.56
C PRO A 27 10.33 -9.79 0.13
N LYS A 28 10.45 -9.70 1.45
CA LYS A 28 9.78 -8.67 2.23
C LYS A 28 10.27 -7.28 1.81
N ALA A 29 9.33 -6.37 1.59
CA ALA A 29 9.63 -4.97 1.33
C ALA A 29 10.21 -4.30 2.59
N TYR A 30 11.11 -3.37 2.38
CA TYR A 30 11.57 -2.52 3.46
C TYR A 30 11.95 -1.13 2.95
N THR A 31 11.81 -0.12 3.80
CA THR A 31 12.19 1.25 3.49
C THR A 31 13.65 1.47 3.89
N PRO A 32 14.56 1.76 2.94
CA PRO A 32 15.96 1.96 3.29
C PRO A 32 16.19 3.32 3.96
N GLY A 33 16.83 3.34 5.10
CA GLY A 33 17.37 4.56 5.70
C GLY A 33 16.32 5.61 6.08
N CYS A 34 15.21 5.22 6.69
CA CYS A 34 14.19 6.17 7.16
C CYS A 34 13.51 6.96 6.04
N GLY A 35 13.12 6.26 5.02
CA GLY A 35 12.45 6.80 3.86
C GLY A 35 13.26 6.66 2.58
N TYR A 36 12.58 6.79 1.46
CA TYR A 36 13.17 6.73 0.14
C TYR A 36 13.11 8.10 -0.54
N SER A 37 14.10 8.41 -1.38
CA SER A 37 14.15 9.66 -2.15
C SER A 37 13.29 9.65 -3.40
N GLN A 38 12.93 8.47 -3.91
CA GLN A 38 12.08 8.25 -5.08
C GLN A 38 11.16 7.07 -4.79
N ILE A 39 9.92 7.09 -5.30
CA ILE A 39 9.02 5.94 -5.17
C ILE A 39 9.69 4.70 -5.78
N PRO A 40 9.90 3.64 -5.00
CA PRO A 40 10.52 2.42 -5.50
C PRO A 40 9.59 1.71 -6.50
N MET A 41 10.19 0.84 -7.31
CA MET A 41 9.44 -0.03 -8.20
C MET A 41 8.52 -0.97 -7.41
N PRO A 42 7.39 -1.42 -7.99
CA PRO A 42 6.52 -2.38 -7.35
C PRO A 42 7.25 -3.66 -6.96
N ILE A 43 6.83 -4.24 -5.85
CA ILE A 43 7.45 -5.41 -5.25
C ILE A 43 6.69 -6.68 -5.63
N LEU A 44 5.36 -6.57 -5.75
CA LEU A 44 4.48 -7.71 -6.05
C LEU A 44 4.15 -7.83 -7.54
N GLU A 45 4.83 -7.12 -8.43
CA GLU A 45 4.53 -7.10 -9.87
C GLU A 45 4.58 -8.48 -10.55
N GLU A 46 5.44 -9.37 -10.06
CA GLU A 46 5.56 -10.73 -10.59
C GLU A 46 4.57 -11.72 -9.94
N CYS A 47 3.76 -11.28 -8.99
CA CYS A 47 2.80 -12.13 -8.30
C CYS A 47 1.43 -12.05 -8.97
N SER A 48 0.89 -13.18 -9.40
CA SER A 48 -0.46 -13.30 -9.98
C SER A 48 -1.42 -14.13 -9.13
N GLU A 49 -1.07 -14.38 -7.88
CA GLU A 49 -1.95 -15.05 -6.94
C GLU A 49 -3.26 -14.27 -6.78
N PRO A 50 -4.44 -14.92 -6.87
CA PRO A 50 -5.71 -14.25 -6.68
C PRO A 50 -5.77 -13.57 -5.31
N LEU A 51 -6.49 -12.46 -5.22
CA LEU A 51 -6.73 -11.80 -3.95
C LEU A 51 -7.44 -12.75 -2.97
N ALA A 52 -7.03 -12.70 -1.71
CA ALA A 52 -7.66 -13.50 -0.67
C ALA A 52 -9.15 -13.17 -0.54
N GLU A 53 -9.95 -14.18 -0.20
CA GLU A 53 -11.38 -14.01 0.00
C GLU A 53 -11.67 -12.94 1.07
N GLY A 54 -12.68 -12.11 0.81
CA GLY A 54 -13.09 -11.01 1.70
C GLY A 54 -12.25 -9.75 1.59
N THR A 55 -11.27 -9.71 0.67
CA THR A 55 -10.49 -8.49 0.43
C THR A 55 -11.10 -7.69 -0.73
N ILE A 56 -11.03 -6.36 -0.61
CA ILE A 56 -11.40 -5.44 -1.69
C ILE A 56 -10.17 -5.13 -2.54
N ASP A 57 -10.36 -5.05 -3.85
CA ASP A 57 -9.29 -4.69 -4.79
C ASP A 57 -9.00 -3.18 -4.74
N MET A 58 -7.97 -2.84 -3.99
CA MET A 58 -7.46 -1.47 -3.88
C MET A 58 -6.18 -1.23 -4.68
N ARG A 59 -5.76 -2.20 -5.50
CA ARG A 59 -4.52 -2.10 -6.27
C ARG A 59 -4.51 -0.87 -7.17
N GLY A 60 -3.41 -0.15 -7.14
CA GLY A 60 -3.21 1.01 -8.00
C GLY A 60 -2.39 2.11 -7.36
N LEU A 61 -2.22 3.16 -8.15
CA LEU A 61 -1.63 4.43 -7.71
C LEU A 61 -2.77 5.42 -7.44
N TRP A 62 -2.79 5.95 -6.22
CA TRP A 62 -3.84 6.83 -5.73
C TRP A 62 -3.31 8.23 -5.48
N LYS A 63 -4.03 9.25 -5.96
CA LYS A 63 -3.69 10.66 -5.75
C LYS A 63 -4.81 11.38 -5.03
N GLY A 64 -4.49 12.03 -3.92
CA GLY A 64 -5.42 12.85 -3.16
C GLY A 64 -5.95 14.03 -3.99
N ILE A 65 -7.27 14.19 -3.97
CA ILE A 65 -7.98 15.28 -4.64
C ILE A 65 -8.62 16.25 -3.64
N SER A 66 -8.79 15.82 -2.39
CA SER A 66 -9.22 16.66 -1.27
C SER A 66 -8.62 16.15 0.04
N GLY A 67 -8.61 16.98 1.08
CA GLY A 67 -7.95 16.66 2.34
C GLY A 67 -6.45 16.91 2.26
N ARG A 68 -5.63 15.91 2.53
CA ARG A 68 -4.16 16.05 2.54
C ARG A 68 -3.62 16.33 1.14
N LYS A 69 -3.14 17.54 0.94
CA LYS A 69 -2.52 17.95 -0.33
C LYS A 69 -1.23 17.18 -0.55
N GLY A 70 -1.05 16.71 -1.82
CA GLY A 70 0.14 15.95 -2.19
C GLY A 70 0.12 14.49 -1.74
N PHE A 71 -1.00 13.99 -1.20
CA PHE A 71 -1.17 12.57 -0.93
C PHE A 71 -0.97 11.78 -2.22
N LEU A 72 -0.05 10.84 -2.16
CA LEU A 72 0.23 9.90 -3.24
C LEU A 72 0.60 8.57 -2.61
N GLU A 73 -0.11 7.51 -3.00
CA GLU A 73 0.07 6.21 -2.42
C GLU A 73 -0.11 5.12 -3.47
N ARG A 74 0.78 4.14 -3.47
CA ARG A 74 0.61 2.93 -4.26
C ARG A 74 0.21 1.77 -3.35
N ILE A 75 -0.84 1.06 -3.73
CA ILE A 75 -1.29 -0.15 -3.06
C ILE A 75 -1.09 -1.33 -4.00
N GLU A 76 -0.35 -2.31 -3.55
CA GLU A 76 -0.14 -3.59 -4.20
C GLU A 76 -0.78 -4.69 -3.35
N GLN A 77 -1.45 -5.64 -3.98
CA GLN A 77 -2.06 -6.78 -3.31
C GLN A 77 -1.83 -8.04 -4.11
N CYS A 78 -1.49 -9.14 -3.44
CA CYS A 78 -1.35 -10.45 -4.04
C CYS A 78 -1.63 -11.53 -2.99
N GLY A 79 -2.54 -12.44 -3.27
CA GLY A 79 -3.04 -13.34 -2.23
C GLY A 79 -3.58 -12.54 -1.04
N ASN A 80 -3.07 -12.82 0.16
CA ASN A 80 -3.37 -12.05 1.37
C ASN A 80 -2.31 -10.98 1.70
N ARG A 81 -1.32 -10.76 0.83
CA ARG A 81 -0.28 -9.76 1.05
C ARG A 81 -0.69 -8.40 0.51
N VAL A 82 -0.38 -7.37 1.26
CA VAL A 82 -0.52 -5.98 0.86
C VAL A 82 0.77 -5.22 1.10
N VAL A 83 1.19 -4.43 0.11
CA VAL A 83 2.30 -3.50 0.23
C VAL A 83 1.78 -2.11 -0.07
N VAL A 84 1.91 -1.22 0.90
CA VAL A 84 1.49 0.17 0.78
C VAL A 84 2.74 1.05 0.75
N THR A 85 2.93 1.75 -0.36
CA THR A 85 4.06 2.64 -0.58
C THR A 85 3.56 4.07 -0.63
N GLY A 86 3.87 4.86 0.38
CA GLY A 86 3.44 6.25 0.48
C GLY A 86 4.19 7.01 1.58
N HIS A 87 4.19 8.33 1.51
CA HIS A 87 4.86 9.19 2.49
C HIS A 87 6.33 8.81 2.75
N ASN A 88 7.04 8.37 1.71
CA ASN A 88 8.42 7.88 1.77
C ASN A 88 8.61 6.60 2.62
N LEU A 89 7.54 5.88 2.89
CA LEU A 89 7.54 4.66 3.67
C LEU A 89 6.95 3.50 2.86
N ILE A 90 7.44 2.29 3.15
CA ILE A 90 6.91 1.04 2.59
C ILE A 90 6.38 0.21 3.75
N HIS A 91 5.08 -0.05 3.73
CA HIS A 91 4.41 -0.92 4.68
C HIS A 91 4.11 -2.26 4.02
N ASP A 92 4.56 -3.35 4.62
CA ASP A 92 4.44 -4.70 4.09
C ASP A 92 3.76 -5.62 5.09
N PHE A 93 2.55 -6.05 4.78
CA PHE A 93 1.69 -6.77 5.70
C PHE A 93 0.96 -7.95 5.06
N ARG A 94 0.34 -8.76 5.92
CA ARG A 94 -0.71 -9.72 5.57
C ARG A 94 -2.05 -9.17 6.01
N LEU A 95 -3.09 -9.44 5.22
CA LEU A 95 -4.47 -8.98 5.46
C LEU A 95 -5.26 -9.95 6.37
N ASP A 96 -4.54 -10.66 7.22
CA ASP A 96 -5.10 -11.70 8.11
C ASP A 96 -5.22 -11.25 9.58
N GLY A 97 -4.92 -9.99 9.85
CA GLY A 97 -4.98 -9.43 11.19
C GLY A 97 -3.83 -9.85 12.11
N THR A 98 -2.83 -10.58 11.62
CA THR A 98 -1.66 -10.94 12.43
C THR A 98 -0.76 -9.75 12.68
N LEU A 99 -0.26 -9.64 13.91
CA LEU A 99 0.68 -8.59 14.28
C LEU A 99 2.04 -8.81 13.62
N ARG A 100 2.49 -7.84 12.83
CA ARG A 100 3.74 -7.90 12.09
C ARG A 100 4.53 -6.61 12.22
N ASN A 101 5.85 -6.72 12.23
CA ASN A 101 6.76 -5.58 12.14
C ASN A 101 6.87 -5.12 10.67
N GLY A 102 5.77 -4.58 10.13
CA GLY A 102 5.64 -4.18 8.72
C GLY A 102 5.57 -2.67 8.51
N ALA A 103 5.33 -1.88 9.57
CA ALA A 103 5.41 -0.43 9.53
C ALA A 103 6.83 -0.02 9.94
N ARG A 104 7.68 0.25 8.94
CA ARG A 104 9.11 0.47 9.13
C ARG A 104 9.49 1.93 8.99
N ASP A 105 10.55 2.33 9.68
CA ASP A 105 11.20 3.64 9.58
C ASP A 105 10.23 4.81 9.79
N VAL A 106 9.27 4.64 10.68
CA VAL A 106 8.22 5.62 10.96
C VAL A 106 8.74 6.75 11.86
N GLY A 107 8.45 7.97 11.46
CA GLY A 107 8.81 9.15 12.21
C GLY A 107 10.29 9.50 12.19
N PRO A 108 10.68 10.55 12.92
CA PRO A 108 12.05 11.10 12.86
C PRO A 108 13.13 10.15 13.42
N ALA A 109 12.73 9.23 14.30
CA ALA A 109 13.64 8.27 14.91
C ALA A 109 13.84 6.99 14.09
N CYS A 110 13.18 6.86 12.95
CA CYS A 110 13.19 5.66 12.11
C CYS A 110 12.73 4.40 12.85
N ASP A 111 11.73 4.54 13.69
CA ASP A 111 11.19 3.44 14.48
C ASP A 111 10.42 2.44 13.62
N ASN A 112 10.47 1.18 14.03
CA ASN A 112 9.67 0.12 13.43
C ASN A 112 8.52 -0.22 14.37
N PHE A 113 7.30 -0.25 13.83
CA PHE A 113 6.11 -0.58 14.61
C PHE A 113 5.49 -1.90 14.17
N ASN A 114 5.07 -2.67 15.16
CA ASN A 114 4.22 -3.82 14.95
C ASN A 114 2.78 -3.36 14.75
N SER A 115 2.20 -3.74 13.65
CA SER A 115 0.82 -3.46 13.30
C SER A 115 0.16 -4.68 12.71
N ALA A 116 -1.16 -4.74 12.80
CA ALA A 116 -1.98 -5.70 12.09
C ALA A 116 -2.76 -4.98 11.01
N ILE A 117 -2.98 -5.64 9.87
CA ILE A 117 -3.87 -5.16 8.81
C ILE A 117 -4.92 -6.22 8.53
N PHE A 118 -6.14 -5.78 8.35
CA PHE A 118 -7.26 -6.66 8.00
C PHE A 118 -8.33 -5.89 7.23
N PHE A 119 -9.15 -6.64 6.50
CA PHE A 119 -10.41 -6.13 5.98
C PHE A 119 -11.55 -6.50 6.93
N LYS A 120 -12.37 -5.53 7.23
CA LYS A 120 -13.63 -5.71 7.94
C LYS A 120 -14.66 -4.76 7.32
N ASP A 121 -15.82 -5.30 6.96
CA ASP A 121 -16.92 -4.52 6.38
C ASP A 121 -16.45 -3.61 5.20
N GLU A 122 -15.64 -4.20 4.30
CA GLU A 122 -15.04 -3.52 3.14
C GLU A 122 -14.05 -2.40 3.47
N VAL A 123 -13.61 -2.31 4.72
CA VAL A 123 -12.63 -1.33 5.18
C VAL A 123 -11.31 -2.00 5.49
N MET A 124 -10.24 -1.57 4.84
CA MET A 124 -8.87 -1.97 5.19
C MET A 124 -8.41 -1.14 6.39
N THR A 125 -8.16 -1.81 7.50
CA THR A 125 -7.83 -1.19 8.78
C THR A 125 -6.42 -1.54 9.20
N PHE A 126 -5.66 -0.53 9.60
CA PHE A 126 -4.36 -0.65 10.26
C PHE A 126 -4.57 -0.52 11.77
N ARG A 127 -4.14 -1.53 12.50
CA ARG A 127 -4.24 -1.58 13.97
C ARG A 127 -2.85 -1.62 14.59
N LEU A 128 -2.47 -0.54 15.24
CA LEU A 128 -1.17 -0.40 15.87
C LEU A 128 -1.09 -1.26 17.15
N PHE A 129 -0.03 -2.04 17.28
CA PHE A 129 0.22 -2.95 18.41
C PHE A 129 -0.95 -3.89 18.75
N ASN A 130 -1.86 -4.10 17.81
CA ASN A 130 -3.12 -4.81 18.03
C ASN A 130 -4.03 -4.20 19.12
N LEU A 131 -3.87 -2.92 19.39
CA LEU A 131 -4.56 -2.20 20.47
C LEU A 131 -5.63 -1.23 19.96
N PHE A 132 -5.31 -0.43 18.92
CA PHE A 132 -6.21 0.60 18.42
C PHE A 132 -6.02 0.84 16.91
N ASP A 133 -7.12 1.14 16.25
CA ASP A 133 -7.14 1.42 14.82
C ASP A 133 -6.56 2.82 14.56
N THR A 134 -5.63 2.92 13.60
CA THR A 134 -4.91 4.16 13.31
C THR A 134 -5.31 4.76 11.97
N VAL A 135 -5.33 3.94 10.93
CA VAL A 135 -5.56 4.38 9.56
C VAL A 135 -6.53 3.43 8.91
N THR A 136 -7.50 3.96 8.20
CA THR A 136 -8.42 3.15 7.41
C THR A 136 -8.44 3.58 5.95
N ARG A 137 -8.78 2.62 5.08
CA ARG A 137 -9.03 2.85 3.65
C ARG A 137 -10.28 2.10 3.24
N ARG A 138 -11.16 2.79 2.53
CA ARG A 138 -12.36 2.20 1.94
C ARG A 138 -12.59 2.75 0.54
N LEU A 139 -13.32 2.04 -0.28
CA LEU A 139 -13.78 2.56 -1.55
C LEU A 139 -15.12 3.29 -1.38
N ASP A 140 -15.29 4.37 -2.12
CA ASP A 140 -16.54 5.11 -2.28
C ASP A 140 -16.74 5.31 -3.79
N GLY A 141 -17.43 4.35 -4.43
CA GLY A 141 -17.43 4.21 -5.87
C GLY A 141 -16.03 3.87 -6.38
N GLU A 142 -15.50 4.70 -7.27
CA GLU A 142 -14.16 4.55 -7.85
C GLU A 142 -13.07 5.31 -7.06
N ASP A 143 -13.46 6.09 -6.06
CA ASP A 143 -12.55 6.84 -5.21
C ASP A 143 -12.16 6.05 -3.97
N MET A 144 -10.99 6.33 -3.41
CA MET A 144 -10.58 5.82 -2.11
C MET A 144 -10.73 6.92 -1.06
N ILE A 145 -11.32 6.59 0.07
CA ILE A 145 -11.31 7.42 1.26
C ILE A 145 -10.26 6.88 2.22
N PHE A 146 -9.26 7.68 2.46
CA PHE A 146 -8.20 7.45 3.43
C PHE A 146 -8.53 8.27 4.68
N THR A 147 -8.68 7.62 5.82
CA THR A 147 -8.91 8.29 7.10
C THR A 147 -7.70 8.10 8.00
N PHE A 148 -7.14 9.19 8.46
CA PHE A 148 -5.98 9.18 9.33
C PHE A 148 -6.38 9.11 10.81
N ILE A 149 -5.40 8.87 11.70
CA ILE A 149 -5.62 8.68 13.14
C ILE A 149 -6.32 9.88 13.81
N ASP A 150 -6.15 11.09 13.30
CA ASP A 150 -6.81 12.30 13.77
C ASP A 150 -8.23 12.48 13.24
N GLY A 151 -8.70 11.54 12.42
CA GLY A 151 -10.02 11.57 11.79
C GLY A 151 -10.06 12.39 10.48
N GLU A 152 -8.95 12.98 10.07
CA GLU A 152 -8.90 13.68 8.77
C GLU A 152 -9.11 12.70 7.62
N GLU A 153 -10.07 13.01 6.76
CA GLU A 153 -10.33 12.24 5.54
C GLU A 153 -9.66 12.85 4.32
N THR A 154 -9.02 12.02 3.54
CA THR A 154 -8.49 12.35 2.22
C THR A 154 -9.23 11.52 1.18
N ARG A 155 -9.87 12.19 0.22
CA ARG A 155 -10.41 11.53 -0.96
C ARG A 155 -9.32 11.44 -2.02
N ALA A 156 -9.11 10.26 -2.56
CA ALA A 156 -8.12 10.01 -3.59
C ALA A 156 -8.71 9.33 -4.81
N LYS A 157 -8.25 9.75 -5.98
CA LYS A 157 -8.58 9.09 -7.25
C LYS A 157 -7.51 8.09 -7.63
N ARG A 158 -7.94 6.97 -8.19
CA ARG A 158 -7.03 6.01 -8.80
C ARG A 158 -6.50 6.59 -10.11
N ILE A 159 -5.18 6.78 -10.19
CA ILE A 159 -4.52 7.25 -11.43
C ILE A 159 -4.37 6.07 -12.39
N CYS A 160 -4.02 4.91 -11.86
CA CYS A 160 -3.90 3.67 -12.62
C CYS A 160 -4.09 2.46 -11.70
N LYS A 161 -4.48 1.33 -12.28
CA LYS A 161 -4.67 0.05 -11.61
C LYS A 161 -3.48 -0.87 -11.90
N PHE A 162 -3.12 -1.74 -10.98
CA PHE A 162 -2.09 -2.76 -11.14
C PHE A 162 -2.63 -4.13 -10.72
N PRO A 163 -2.53 -5.15 -11.57
CA PRO A 163 -2.24 -5.05 -13.03
C PRO A 163 -3.35 -4.28 -13.76
N GLU A 164 -3.05 -3.77 -14.92
CA GLU A 164 -4.09 -3.29 -15.83
C GLU A 164 -4.90 -4.49 -16.33
N ASP A 165 -6.23 -4.33 -16.39
CA ASP A 165 -7.15 -5.36 -16.89
C ASP A 165 -6.88 -5.71 -18.36
#